data_998a83d3d9d94179d7f28c825e6c905a
#
_entry.id   998a83d3d9d94179d7f28c825e6c905a
#
_cell.length_a   1.000
_cell.length_b   1.000
_cell.length_c   1.000
_cell.angle_alpha   90.00
_cell.angle_beta   90.00
_cell.angle_gamma   90.00
#
_symmetry.space_group_name_H-M   'P 1'
#
loop_
_entity.id
_entity.type
_entity.pdbx_description
1 polymer ?
#
loop_
_entity_poly.entity_id
_entity_poly.type
_entity_poly.pdbx_seq_one_letter_code
_entity_poly.pdbx_strand_id
1 'polypeptide(L)'
;MTSHALLTVEEAARRIREGRALILAGDEAALARLPAGTWIGGTTPYFMTAEGGLRSRDHVFASEVPAAAERVAIAVYAAADLPRVYAELPERGYGVLLMPLFSLAELAFAVGAPGYDGFATRPLVGWVSGTDVGDTGRRAPKVYDGRTGAALLQEAVVLQVSLPAAITAEIGIVNVFSAGGGDVLGFAEGGFSASEVLVDGRLRGLTGYLLETGLDVRRPLVGEYCGARLNVGVREVDWAAGVVHFWAPVFPGISYRHAAPVGEYVDEFLARAPAQVLAAGTEGLGFCCNCYSNYAHGELEGKRTGPFVGPVVFGEIAYQLCNETLVYLSVGGPRG
;
A
#
# COMPACT_ATOMS: atom_id res chain seq x y z
N MET A 1 17.13 11.28 11.87
CA MET A 1 16.69 9.87 12.01
C MET A 1 15.18 9.87 11.97
N THR A 2 14.58 9.05 11.14
CA THR A 2 13.15 8.77 11.17
C THR A 2 12.84 7.79 12.29
N SER A 3 11.79 8.03 13.05
CA SER A 3 11.36 7.14 14.13
C SER A 3 10.09 6.41 13.70
N HIS A 4 10.14 5.09 13.74
CA HIS A 4 8.98 4.23 13.50
C HIS A 4 8.65 3.48 14.78
N ALA A 5 7.44 3.61 15.27
CA ALA A 5 7.05 2.95 16.51
C ALA A 5 5.55 2.71 16.60
N LEU A 6 5.19 1.60 17.23
CA LEU A 6 3.84 1.39 17.74
C LEU A 6 3.72 2.15 19.07
N LEU A 7 2.79 3.09 19.15
CA LEU A 7 2.62 4.03 20.26
C LEU A 7 1.26 3.86 20.93
N THR A 8 1.18 4.22 22.18
CA THR A 8 -0.13 4.53 22.78
C THR A 8 -0.71 5.80 22.16
N VAL A 9 -2.03 5.98 22.25
CA VAL A 9 -2.69 7.20 21.75
C VAL A 9 -2.16 8.44 22.46
N GLU A 10 -1.84 8.34 23.75
CA GLU A 10 -1.29 9.43 24.57
C GLU A 10 0.11 9.85 24.08
N GLU A 11 0.97 8.88 23.75
CA GLU A 11 2.31 9.16 23.21
C GLU A 11 2.25 9.77 21.81
N ALA A 12 1.38 9.27 20.92
CA ALA A 12 1.14 9.86 19.61
C ALA A 12 0.62 11.31 19.75
N ALA A 13 -0.36 11.53 20.64
CA ALA A 13 -0.89 12.86 20.92
C ALA A 13 0.17 13.82 21.49
N ARG A 14 1.10 13.33 22.32
CA ARG A 14 2.22 14.12 22.83
C ARG A 14 3.13 14.58 21.70
N ARG A 15 3.57 13.65 20.79
CA ARG A 15 4.40 13.98 19.63
C ARG A 15 3.74 15.00 18.71
N ILE A 16 2.42 14.89 18.48
CA ILE A 16 1.65 15.87 17.70
C ILE A 16 1.72 17.26 18.38
N ARG A 17 1.50 17.36 19.70
CA ARG A 17 1.58 18.63 20.44
C ARG A 17 2.98 19.23 20.47
N GLU A 18 4.02 18.40 20.35
CA GLU A 18 5.43 18.82 20.19
C GLU A 18 5.72 19.35 18.77
N GLY A 19 4.73 19.37 17.88
CA GLY A 19 4.88 19.88 16.50
C GLY A 19 5.53 18.88 15.55
N ARG A 20 5.58 17.59 15.89
CA ARG A 20 6.12 16.56 14.99
C ARG A 20 5.15 16.32 13.85
N ALA A 21 5.68 16.17 12.65
CA ALA A 21 4.92 15.76 11.48
C ALA A 21 4.90 14.23 11.39
N LEU A 22 3.69 13.64 11.37
CA LEU A 22 3.51 12.20 11.51
C LEU A 22 2.64 11.60 10.40
N ILE A 23 2.97 10.38 10.02
CA ILE A 23 2.14 9.48 9.22
C ILE A 23 1.65 8.38 10.15
N LEU A 24 0.35 8.28 10.35
CA LEU A 24 -0.26 7.48 11.40
C LEU A 24 -1.16 6.38 10.84
N ALA A 25 -1.10 5.21 11.45
CA ALA A 25 -2.01 4.12 11.18
C ALA A 25 -2.59 3.59 12.49
N GLY A 26 -3.89 3.33 12.54
CA GLY A 26 -4.55 2.86 13.76
C GLY A 26 -6.01 2.50 13.54
N ASP A 27 -6.65 1.88 14.53
CA ASP A 27 -8.11 1.75 14.52
C ASP A 27 -8.79 3.12 14.58
N GLU A 28 -9.98 3.25 14.02
CA GLU A 28 -10.76 4.48 14.02
C GLU A 28 -10.88 5.09 15.44
N ALA A 29 -11.14 4.25 16.44
CA ALA A 29 -11.31 4.69 17.83
C ALA A 29 -10.03 5.27 18.43
N ALA A 30 -8.85 4.83 17.96
CA ALA A 30 -7.56 5.38 18.37
C ALA A 30 -7.26 6.69 17.65
N LEU A 31 -7.41 6.73 16.32
CA LEU A 31 -7.13 7.92 15.50
C LEU A 31 -8.06 9.11 15.85
N ALA A 32 -9.35 8.86 16.10
CA ALA A 32 -10.32 9.89 16.45
C ALA A 32 -10.04 10.63 17.78
N ARG A 33 -9.15 10.09 18.63
CA ARG A 33 -8.74 10.71 19.91
C ARG A 33 -7.53 11.63 19.78
N LEU A 34 -6.89 11.68 18.60
CA LEU A 34 -5.69 12.46 18.40
C LEU A 34 -6.01 13.95 18.25
N PRO A 35 -5.16 14.84 18.78
CA PRO A 35 -5.35 16.28 18.62
C PRO A 35 -5.05 16.75 17.19
N ALA A 36 -5.54 17.92 16.83
CA ALA A 36 -5.17 18.58 15.59
C ALA A 36 -3.65 18.84 15.56
N GLY A 37 -3.05 18.71 14.37
CA GLY A 37 -1.62 18.90 14.15
C GLY A 37 -1.19 18.53 12.73
N THR A 38 0.11 18.48 12.50
CA THR A 38 0.70 18.14 11.20
C THR A 38 0.79 16.62 11.05
N TRP A 39 -0.32 15.97 10.77
CA TRP A 39 -0.34 14.52 10.53
C TRP A 39 -1.43 14.12 9.54
N ILE A 40 -1.20 13.00 8.87
CA ILE A 40 -2.22 12.25 8.14
C ILE A 40 -2.35 10.86 8.76
N GLY A 41 -3.51 10.25 8.64
CA GLY A 41 -3.74 8.91 9.18
C GLY A 41 -4.66 8.06 8.33
N GLY A 42 -4.47 6.74 8.39
CA GLY A 42 -5.34 5.77 7.75
C GLY A 42 -5.72 4.64 8.69
N THR A 43 -6.96 4.15 8.59
CA THR A 43 -7.44 3.08 9.47
C THR A 43 -6.83 1.73 9.10
N THR A 44 -6.33 1.02 10.09
CA THR A 44 -5.97 -0.40 10.12
C THR A 44 -5.69 -0.83 11.56
N PRO A 45 -6.07 -2.03 12.00
CA PRO A 45 -5.68 -2.57 13.29
C PRO A 45 -4.46 -3.51 13.23
N TYR A 46 -3.82 -3.68 12.07
CA TYR A 46 -2.75 -4.65 11.84
C TYR A 46 -1.40 -3.96 11.65
N PHE A 47 -0.34 -4.52 12.27
CA PHE A 47 0.99 -3.91 12.27
C PHE A 47 2.09 -4.95 12.22
N MET A 48 3.19 -4.62 11.54
CA MET A 48 4.48 -5.28 11.71
C MET A 48 5.34 -4.46 12.65
N THR A 49 5.87 -5.08 13.70
CA THR A 49 6.76 -4.45 14.67
C THR A 49 8.09 -5.19 14.77
N ALA A 50 9.03 -4.65 15.54
CA ALA A 50 10.30 -5.32 15.81
C ALA A 50 10.14 -6.65 16.57
N GLU A 51 9.05 -6.79 17.33
CA GLU A 51 8.69 -8.00 18.06
C GLU A 51 7.93 -9.01 17.18
N GLY A 52 7.36 -8.57 16.06
CA GLY A 52 6.60 -9.37 15.12
C GLY A 52 5.28 -8.72 14.72
N GLY A 53 4.56 -9.40 13.85
CA GLY A 53 3.22 -8.98 13.45
C GLY A 53 2.23 -9.04 14.61
N LEU A 54 1.33 -8.06 14.70
CA LEU A 54 0.29 -8.04 15.72
C LEU A 54 -0.96 -7.29 15.25
N ARG A 55 -2.06 -7.52 15.96
CA ARG A 55 -3.33 -6.79 15.82
C ARG A 55 -3.60 -6.00 17.09
N SER A 56 -3.90 -4.70 16.96
CA SER A 56 -4.28 -3.84 18.09
C SER A 56 -5.28 -2.78 17.65
N ARG A 57 -6.26 -2.49 18.51
CA ARG A 57 -7.23 -1.39 18.33
C ARG A 57 -6.92 -0.18 19.20
N ASP A 58 -5.98 -0.32 20.13
CA ASP A 58 -5.68 0.68 21.16
C ASP A 58 -4.36 1.42 20.92
N HIS A 59 -3.60 0.99 19.90
CA HIS A 59 -2.32 1.58 19.55
C HIS A 59 -2.37 2.24 18.18
N VAL A 60 -1.41 3.14 17.96
CA VAL A 60 -1.20 3.85 16.70
C VAL A 60 0.23 3.59 16.25
N PHE A 61 0.41 3.13 15.02
CA PHE A 61 1.73 3.08 14.43
C PHE A 61 2.08 4.46 13.86
N ALA A 62 3.23 4.99 14.24
CA ALA A 62 3.70 6.31 13.82
C ALA A 62 4.99 6.19 13.04
N SER A 63 5.02 6.77 11.83
CA SER A 63 6.22 7.09 11.07
C SER A 63 6.43 8.60 11.12
N GLU A 64 7.58 9.04 11.66
CA GLU A 64 7.87 10.47 11.81
C GLU A 64 8.58 10.99 10.55
N VAL A 65 8.14 12.14 10.04
CA VAL A 65 8.81 12.83 8.94
C VAL A 65 10.22 13.25 9.38
N PRO A 66 11.26 13.09 8.54
CA PRO A 66 12.62 13.47 8.90
C PRO A 66 12.70 14.92 9.39
N ALA A 67 13.42 15.14 10.48
CA ALA A 67 13.63 16.48 11.03
C ALA A 67 14.35 17.44 10.06
N ALA A 68 15.04 16.89 9.05
CA ALA A 68 15.70 17.64 7.99
C ALA A 68 14.74 18.13 6.89
N ALA A 69 13.45 17.80 6.95
CA ALA A 69 12.48 18.28 5.97
C ALA A 69 12.37 19.82 6.02
N GLU A 70 12.45 20.45 4.86
CA GLU A 70 12.36 21.92 4.73
C GLU A 70 10.92 22.40 4.86
N ARG A 71 9.97 21.60 4.37
CA ARG A 71 8.54 21.91 4.38
C ARG A 71 7.72 20.63 4.43
N VAL A 72 6.64 20.69 5.20
CA VAL A 72 5.59 19.66 5.21
C VAL A 72 4.26 20.35 4.93
N ALA A 73 3.49 19.79 3.99
CA ALA A 73 2.15 20.26 3.66
C ALA A 73 1.18 19.08 3.56
N ILE A 74 -0.09 19.33 3.80
CA ILE A 74 -1.16 18.33 3.67
C ILE A 74 -2.16 18.85 2.66
N ALA A 75 -2.56 18.01 1.71
CA ALA A 75 -3.59 18.28 0.72
C ALA A 75 -4.64 17.17 0.73
N VAL A 76 -5.89 17.53 0.46
CA VAL A 76 -7.01 16.60 0.31
C VAL A 76 -7.46 16.65 -1.14
N TYR A 77 -7.68 15.48 -1.74
CA TYR A 77 -8.10 15.36 -3.13
C TYR A 77 -9.42 14.60 -3.22
N ALA A 78 -10.42 15.20 -3.82
CA ALA A 78 -11.54 14.44 -4.35
C ALA A 78 -11.07 13.57 -5.53
N ALA A 79 -11.82 12.53 -5.89
CA ALA A 79 -11.47 11.63 -7.00
C ALA A 79 -11.15 12.38 -8.30
N ALA A 80 -11.92 13.44 -8.62
CA ALA A 80 -11.73 14.25 -9.82
C ALA A 80 -10.45 15.09 -9.80
N ASP A 81 -9.88 15.36 -8.62
CA ASP A 81 -8.69 16.19 -8.44
C ASP A 81 -7.38 15.38 -8.43
N LEU A 82 -7.46 14.07 -8.26
CA LEU A 82 -6.30 13.16 -8.22
C LEU A 82 -5.36 13.25 -9.43
N PRO A 83 -5.81 13.55 -10.67
CA PRO A 83 -4.89 13.75 -11.79
C PRO A 83 -3.79 14.78 -11.57
N ARG A 84 -3.97 15.70 -10.60
CA ARG A 84 -2.97 16.73 -10.27
C ARG A 84 -1.96 16.30 -9.21
N VAL A 85 -2.14 15.12 -8.60
CA VAL A 85 -1.37 14.71 -7.41
C VAL A 85 0.14 14.77 -7.64
N TYR A 86 0.63 14.26 -8.78
CA TYR A 86 2.07 14.26 -9.08
C TYR A 86 2.61 15.66 -9.40
N ALA A 87 1.85 16.47 -10.15
CA ALA A 87 2.25 17.82 -10.50
C ALA A 87 2.38 18.73 -9.26
N GLU A 88 1.58 18.47 -8.23
CA GLU A 88 1.57 19.23 -6.97
C GLU A 88 2.58 18.71 -5.93
N LEU A 89 3.27 17.57 -6.17
CA LEU A 89 4.36 17.12 -5.30
C LEU A 89 5.58 18.06 -5.39
N PRO A 90 6.36 18.19 -4.31
CA PRO A 90 7.58 18.98 -4.33
C PRO A 90 8.58 18.44 -5.36
N GLU A 91 9.36 19.32 -6.00
CA GLU A 91 10.40 18.92 -6.95
C GLU A 91 11.49 18.05 -6.30
N ARG A 92 11.80 18.33 -5.05
CA ARG A 92 12.70 17.52 -4.21
C ARG A 92 11.95 17.09 -2.98
N GLY A 93 11.81 15.77 -2.82
CA GLY A 93 11.07 15.20 -1.71
C GLY A 93 10.16 14.05 -2.12
N TYR A 94 9.05 13.89 -1.44
CA TYR A 94 8.11 12.80 -1.67
C TYR A 94 6.70 13.15 -1.21
N GLY A 95 5.74 12.34 -1.66
CA GLY A 95 4.37 12.34 -1.16
C GLY A 95 4.02 11.04 -0.45
N VAL A 96 3.16 11.13 0.56
CA VAL A 96 2.50 9.97 1.17
C VAL A 96 1.00 10.11 0.97
N LEU A 97 0.42 9.23 0.15
CA LEU A 97 -0.99 9.22 -0.25
C LEU A 97 -1.76 8.17 0.53
N LEU A 98 -2.83 8.56 1.19
CA LEU A 98 -3.74 7.64 1.86
C LEU A 98 -5.14 7.74 1.25
N MET A 99 -5.77 6.59 1.01
CA MET A 99 -7.13 6.49 0.47
C MET A 99 -7.94 5.46 1.25
N PRO A 100 -9.25 5.67 1.44
CA PRO A 100 -10.11 4.63 2.01
C PRO A 100 -10.36 3.51 1.00
N LEU A 101 -10.33 2.26 1.44
CA LEU A 101 -10.71 1.09 0.62
C LEU A 101 -12.15 1.25 0.10
N PHE A 102 -12.37 0.95 -1.16
CA PHE A 102 -13.63 1.07 -1.90
C PHE A 102 -14.14 2.51 -2.04
N SER A 103 -13.29 3.52 -1.85
CA SER A 103 -13.65 4.91 -2.08
C SER A 103 -13.57 5.29 -3.57
N LEU A 104 -14.22 6.40 -3.92
CA LEU A 104 -14.08 6.98 -5.27
C LEU A 104 -12.64 7.39 -5.56
N ALA A 105 -11.89 7.86 -4.54
CA ALA A 105 -10.49 8.20 -4.68
C ALA A 105 -9.63 6.98 -5.01
N GLU A 106 -9.82 5.85 -4.31
CA GLU A 106 -9.11 4.61 -4.62
C GLU A 106 -9.38 4.14 -6.04
N LEU A 107 -10.68 4.05 -6.43
CA LEU A 107 -11.06 3.62 -7.77
C LEU A 107 -10.42 4.50 -8.85
N ALA A 108 -10.52 5.83 -8.69
CA ALA A 108 -9.98 6.78 -9.66
C ALA A 108 -8.45 6.69 -9.75
N PHE A 109 -7.76 6.60 -8.61
CA PHE A 109 -6.30 6.48 -8.57
C PHE A 109 -5.82 5.14 -9.15
N ALA A 110 -6.43 4.04 -8.74
CA ALA A 110 -6.03 2.71 -9.16
C ALA A 110 -6.12 2.52 -10.68
N VAL A 111 -7.16 3.06 -11.31
CA VAL A 111 -7.35 2.97 -12.77
C VAL A 111 -6.60 4.07 -13.51
N GLY A 112 -6.54 5.29 -12.95
CA GLY A 112 -6.09 6.48 -13.66
C GLY A 112 -4.63 6.85 -13.47
N ALA A 113 -3.99 6.46 -12.37
CA ALA A 113 -2.66 6.95 -11.99
C ALA A 113 -1.58 6.85 -13.09
N PRO A 114 -1.47 5.75 -13.85
CA PRO A 114 -0.47 5.67 -14.94
C PRO A 114 -0.66 6.70 -16.05
N GLY A 115 -1.86 7.27 -16.19
CA GLY A 115 -2.19 8.32 -17.16
C GLY A 115 -2.13 9.74 -16.61
N TYR A 116 -1.80 9.93 -15.33
CA TYR A 116 -1.74 11.27 -14.74
C TYR A 116 -0.47 12.02 -15.17
N ASP A 117 -0.59 13.33 -15.33
CA ASP A 117 0.56 14.17 -15.69
C ASP A 117 1.63 14.12 -14.60
N GLY A 118 2.87 13.89 -15.02
CA GLY A 118 3.98 13.72 -14.10
C GLY A 118 4.03 12.35 -13.39
N PHE A 119 3.27 11.35 -13.83
CA PHE A 119 3.35 9.98 -13.28
C PHE A 119 4.79 9.50 -13.16
N ALA A 120 5.13 8.93 -12.01
CA ALA A 120 6.44 8.38 -11.66
C ALA A 120 7.64 9.36 -11.74
N THR A 121 7.40 10.67 -11.93
CA THR A 121 8.48 11.67 -11.95
C THR A 121 8.95 12.08 -10.55
N ARG A 122 8.10 11.87 -9.53
CA ARG A 122 8.37 12.21 -8.13
C ARG A 122 7.92 11.06 -7.23
N PRO A 123 8.64 10.74 -6.15
CA PRO A 123 8.28 9.64 -5.28
C PRO A 123 6.91 9.86 -4.63
N LEU A 124 5.99 8.92 -4.86
CA LEU A 124 4.69 8.86 -4.21
C LEU A 124 4.50 7.45 -3.63
N VAL A 125 4.47 7.37 -2.30
CA VAL A 125 4.19 6.14 -1.55
C VAL A 125 2.89 6.29 -0.77
N GLY A 126 2.42 5.23 -0.15
CA GLY A 126 1.27 5.30 0.74
C GLY A 126 0.50 4.00 0.79
N TRP A 127 -0.78 4.11 1.16
CA TRP A 127 -1.60 2.91 1.26
C TRP A 127 -3.11 3.19 1.16
N VAL A 128 -3.84 2.11 0.91
CA VAL A 128 -5.28 2.02 1.03
C VAL A 128 -5.63 1.56 2.45
N SER A 129 -6.35 2.40 3.19
CA SER A 129 -6.79 2.11 4.55
C SER A 129 -7.91 1.07 4.56
N GLY A 130 -7.94 0.25 5.60
CA GLY A 130 -8.98 -0.75 5.79
C GLY A 130 -9.53 -0.74 7.21
N THR A 131 -10.23 -1.79 7.55
CA THR A 131 -10.73 -2.05 8.90
C THR A 131 -10.33 -3.45 9.32
N ASP A 132 -10.65 -3.82 10.54
CA ASP A 132 -10.58 -5.21 10.95
C ASP A 132 -11.44 -6.07 10.01
N VAL A 133 -10.88 -7.15 9.47
CA VAL A 133 -11.62 -8.03 8.56
C VAL A 133 -12.87 -8.63 9.20
N GLY A 134 -12.86 -8.82 10.54
CA GLY A 134 -14.04 -9.23 11.29
C GLY A 134 -15.14 -8.17 11.35
N ASP A 135 -14.84 -6.92 10.99
CA ASP A 135 -15.78 -5.80 10.93
C ASP A 135 -16.19 -5.41 9.50
N THR A 136 -15.80 -6.21 8.50
CA THR A 136 -16.15 -5.96 7.08
C THR A 136 -17.66 -5.79 6.91
N GLY A 137 -18.05 -4.72 6.20
CA GLY A 137 -19.45 -4.34 6.00
C GLY A 137 -20.12 -3.65 7.20
N ARG A 138 -19.49 -3.61 8.39
CA ARG A 138 -20.00 -2.92 9.57
C ARG A 138 -19.32 -1.60 9.87
N ARG A 139 -18.05 -1.47 9.49
CA ARG A 139 -17.25 -0.25 9.65
C ARG A 139 -16.66 0.14 8.30
N ALA A 140 -16.69 1.42 7.98
CA ALA A 140 -16.09 1.94 6.77
C ALA A 140 -14.62 2.31 7.02
N PRO A 141 -13.70 1.95 6.09
CA PRO A 141 -12.34 2.48 6.08
C PRO A 141 -12.33 4.01 6.01
N LYS A 142 -11.35 4.65 6.65
CA LYS A 142 -11.22 6.11 6.71
C LYS A 142 -9.79 6.55 6.60
N VAL A 143 -9.59 7.74 6.07
CA VAL A 143 -8.34 8.49 6.22
C VAL A 143 -8.60 9.81 6.94
N TYR A 144 -7.57 10.40 7.52
CA TYR A 144 -7.69 11.58 8.38
C TYR A 144 -6.78 12.71 7.90
N ASP A 145 -7.36 13.91 7.84
CA ASP A 145 -6.62 15.16 7.79
C ASP A 145 -6.38 15.65 9.23
N GLY A 146 -5.18 15.45 9.72
CA GLY A 146 -4.82 15.79 11.10
C GLY A 146 -4.87 17.28 11.42
N ARG A 147 -4.86 18.17 10.42
CA ARG A 147 -4.98 19.62 10.66
C ARG A 147 -6.35 19.98 11.25
N THR A 148 -7.35 19.24 10.87
CA THR A 148 -8.75 19.48 11.28
C THR A 148 -9.31 18.35 12.14
N GLY A 149 -8.67 17.17 12.14
CA GLY A 149 -9.21 15.95 12.69
C GLY A 149 -10.34 15.32 11.84
N ALA A 150 -10.55 15.83 10.61
CA ALA A 150 -11.60 15.33 9.73
C ALA A 150 -11.31 13.89 9.28
N ALA A 151 -12.32 13.04 9.45
CA ALA A 151 -12.33 11.68 8.89
C ALA A 151 -12.97 11.72 7.49
N LEU A 152 -12.25 11.23 6.49
CA LEU A 152 -12.60 11.24 5.08
C LEU A 152 -12.93 9.80 4.65
N LEU A 153 -14.01 9.62 3.89
CA LEU A 153 -14.50 8.31 3.44
C LEU A 153 -14.37 8.11 1.94
N GLN A 154 -14.31 9.20 1.16
CA GLN A 154 -14.31 9.14 -0.30
C GLN A 154 -13.11 9.88 -0.92
N GLU A 155 -12.46 10.74 -0.15
CA GLU A 155 -11.34 11.57 -0.58
C GLU A 155 -10.02 10.90 -0.22
N ALA A 156 -8.97 11.30 -0.89
CA ALA A 156 -7.59 11.00 -0.57
C ALA A 156 -6.97 12.12 0.26
N VAL A 157 -6.03 11.78 1.14
CA VAL A 157 -5.18 12.75 1.82
C VAL A 157 -3.72 12.50 1.47
N VAL A 158 -2.97 13.56 1.19
CA VAL A 158 -1.55 13.50 0.84
C VAL A 158 -0.74 14.36 1.79
N LEU A 159 0.29 13.78 2.39
CA LEU A 159 1.34 14.51 3.08
C LEU A 159 2.50 14.71 2.10
N GLN A 160 2.85 15.96 1.82
CA GLN A 160 3.91 16.36 0.92
C GLN A 160 5.12 16.81 1.74
N VAL A 161 6.28 16.23 1.45
CA VAL A 161 7.52 16.51 2.19
C VAL A 161 8.58 17.04 1.24
N SER A 162 9.01 18.28 1.43
CA SER A 162 10.15 18.86 0.72
C SER A 162 11.44 18.55 1.46
N LEU A 163 12.45 18.10 0.72
CA LEU A 163 13.77 17.72 1.27
C LEU A 163 14.87 18.64 0.72
N PRO A 164 15.93 18.92 1.52
CA PRO A 164 17.11 19.61 1.02
C PRO A 164 17.80 18.81 -0.09
N ALA A 165 18.56 19.53 -0.94
CA ALA A 165 19.21 18.95 -2.13
C ALA A 165 20.16 17.77 -1.83
N ALA A 166 20.69 17.71 -0.61
CA ALA A 166 21.59 16.64 -0.16
C ALA A 166 20.86 15.36 0.28
N ILE A 167 19.54 15.35 0.32
CA ILE A 167 18.74 14.21 0.77
C ILE A 167 17.85 13.75 -0.38
N THR A 168 17.89 12.45 -0.67
CA THR A 168 17.05 11.79 -1.67
C THR A 168 15.99 10.91 -1.02
N ALA A 169 14.91 10.71 -1.72
CA ALA A 169 13.87 9.76 -1.36
C ALA A 169 13.73 8.72 -2.48
N GLU A 170 13.83 7.44 -2.14
CA GLU A 170 13.78 6.33 -3.09
C GLU A 170 12.75 5.30 -2.64
N ILE A 171 11.90 4.89 -3.58
CA ILE A 171 10.88 3.87 -3.35
C ILE A 171 11.46 2.49 -3.65
N GLY A 172 11.20 1.54 -2.75
CA GLY A 172 11.47 0.14 -2.97
C GLY A 172 10.24 -0.72 -2.77
N ILE A 173 10.19 -1.82 -3.52
CA ILE A 173 9.12 -2.82 -3.44
C ILE A 173 9.80 -4.17 -3.18
N VAL A 174 9.30 -4.90 -2.17
CA VAL A 174 9.64 -6.31 -1.99
C VAL A 174 8.42 -7.13 -2.41
N ASN A 175 8.59 -7.93 -3.46
CA ASN A 175 7.56 -8.81 -3.99
C ASN A 175 8.06 -10.26 -3.91
N VAL A 176 7.38 -11.09 -3.10
CA VAL A 176 7.71 -12.52 -2.97
C VAL A 176 7.17 -13.37 -4.11
N PHE A 177 6.24 -12.84 -4.89
CA PHE A 177 5.64 -13.57 -5.99
C PHE A 177 6.44 -13.39 -7.29
N SER A 178 6.46 -14.43 -8.09
CA SER A 178 6.98 -14.44 -9.45
C SER A 178 5.97 -15.10 -10.38
N ALA A 179 5.99 -14.72 -11.65
CA ALA A 179 5.15 -15.34 -12.66
C ALA A 179 5.44 -16.84 -12.76
N GLY A 180 4.40 -17.67 -12.71
CA GLY A 180 4.51 -19.12 -12.91
C GLY A 180 4.68 -19.49 -14.37
N GLY A 181 4.89 -20.78 -14.62
CA GLY A 181 5.03 -21.34 -15.97
C GLY A 181 3.70 -21.65 -16.70
N GLY A 182 2.55 -21.27 -16.12
CA GLY A 182 1.23 -21.51 -16.72
C GLY A 182 0.88 -20.61 -17.88
N ASP A 183 -0.39 -20.64 -18.29
CA ASP A 183 -0.93 -19.90 -19.43
C ASP A 183 -0.73 -18.38 -19.28
N VAL A 184 -0.65 -17.68 -20.41
CA VAL A 184 -0.70 -16.21 -20.43
C VAL A 184 -2.15 -15.77 -20.41
N LEU A 185 -2.48 -14.94 -19.41
CA LEU A 185 -3.81 -14.39 -19.22
C LEU A 185 -3.84 -12.93 -19.67
N GLY A 186 -4.92 -12.52 -20.31
CA GLY A 186 -5.18 -11.14 -20.70
C GLY A 186 -6.63 -10.76 -20.44
N PHE A 187 -6.91 -9.47 -20.33
CA PHE A 187 -8.24 -8.94 -20.12
C PHE A 187 -8.59 -7.96 -21.24
N ALA A 188 -9.81 -8.07 -21.78
CA ALA A 188 -10.30 -7.16 -22.82
C ALA A 188 -10.69 -5.79 -22.24
N GLU A 189 -11.15 -5.78 -21.00
CA GLU A 189 -11.56 -4.59 -20.26
C GLU A 189 -10.77 -4.46 -18.96
N GLY A 190 -10.57 -3.22 -18.51
CA GLY A 190 -9.91 -2.92 -17.25
C GLY A 190 -10.90 -2.82 -16.11
N GLY A 191 -10.48 -3.14 -14.89
CA GLY A 191 -11.32 -2.96 -13.71
C GLY A 191 -11.03 -3.94 -12.59
N PHE A 192 -11.82 -3.82 -11.53
CA PHE A 192 -11.71 -4.64 -10.31
C PHE A 192 -12.49 -5.96 -10.37
N SER A 193 -13.03 -6.32 -11.53
CA SER A 193 -13.69 -7.61 -11.74
C SER A 193 -13.64 -8.03 -13.20
N ALA A 194 -13.72 -9.33 -13.44
CA ALA A 194 -13.83 -9.88 -14.77
C ALA A 194 -14.66 -11.18 -14.74
N SER A 195 -15.49 -11.38 -15.78
CA SER A 195 -16.17 -12.65 -16.06
C SER A 195 -15.45 -13.47 -17.14
N GLU A 196 -14.66 -12.81 -17.97
CA GLU A 196 -13.95 -13.40 -19.10
C GLU A 196 -12.44 -13.12 -19.02
N VAL A 197 -11.66 -14.01 -19.63
CA VAL A 197 -10.22 -13.94 -19.72
C VAL A 197 -9.73 -14.45 -21.06
N LEU A 198 -8.73 -13.82 -21.64
CA LEU A 198 -7.99 -14.32 -22.79
C LEU A 198 -6.91 -15.29 -22.28
N VAL A 199 -7.07 -16.58 -22.54
CA VAL A 199 -6.09 -17.62 -22.22
C VAL A 199 -5.30 -17.93 -23.47
N ASP A 200 -4.02 -17.59 -23.49
CA ASP A 200 -3.17 -17.66 -24.71
C ASP A 200 -3.86 -17.06 -25.94
N GLY A 201 -4.56 -15.93 -25.74
CA GLY A 201 -5.28 -15.20 -26.80
C GLY A 201 -6.67 -15.75 -27.14
N ARG A 202 -7.15 -16.77 -26.45
CA ARG A 202 -8.51 -17.33 -26.65
C ARG A 202 -9.44 -16.91 -25.51
N LEU A 203 -10.57 -16.33 -25.86
CA LEU A 203 -11.58 -15.90 -24.88
C LEU A 203 -12.23 -17.10 -24.19
N ARG A 204 -12.29 -17.04 -22.85
CA ARG A 204 -12.88 -18.07 -22.00
C ARG A 204 -13.59 -17.42 -20.81
N GLY A 205 -14.57 -18.11 -20.23
CA GLY A 205 -15.12 -17.74 -18.93
C GLY A 205 -14.07 -17.93 -17.83
N LEU A 206 -13.81 -16.88 -17.05
CA LEU A 206 -12.73 -16.87 -16.06
C LEU A 206 -12.95 -17.89 -14.94
N THR A 207 -14.18 -17.98 -14.40
CA THR A 207 -14.50 -18.97 -13.35
C THR A 207 -14.39 -20.41 -13.87
N GLY A 208 -14.81 -20.68 -15.12
CA GLY A 208 -14.64 -21.98 -15.76
C GLY A 208 -13.16 -22.35 -15.91
N TYR A 209 -12.32 -21.40 -16.31
CA TYR A 209 -10.88 -21.59 -16.40
C TYR A 209 -10.24 -21.91 -15.04
N LEU A 210 -10.64 -21.18 -13.98
CA LEU A 210 -10.17 -21.45 -12.63
C LEU A 210 -10.53 -22.85 -12.12
N LEU A 211 -11.77 -23.30 -12.41
CA LEU A 211 -12.22 -24.65 -12.03
C LEU A 211 -11.44 -25.75 -12.76
N GLU A 212 -11.26 -25.61 -14.07
CA GLU A 212 -10.55 -26.61 -14.89
C GLU A 212 -9.09 -26.74 -14.50
N THR A 213 -8.42 -25.62 -14.20
CA THR A 213 -6.98 -25.61 -13.90
C THR A 213 -6.68 -25.87 -12.44
N GLY A 214 -7.66 -25.70 -11.53
CA GLY A 214 -7.47 -25.84 -10.10
C GLY A 214 -6.48 -24.83 -9.52
N LEU A 215 -6.35 -23.64 -10.15
CA LEU A 215 -5.44 -22.59 -9.68
C LEU A 215 -5.80 -22.13 -8.26
N ASP A 216 -4.79 -22.00 -7.42
CA ASP A 216 -4.95 -21.47 -6.07
C ASP A 216 -5.16 -19.96 -6.10
N VAL A 217 -6.41 -19.54 -5.92
CA VAL A 217 -6.81 -18.11 -5.96
C VAL A 217 -6.22 -17.27 -4.82
N ARG A 218 -5.56 -17.87 -3.81
CA ARG A 218 -4.81 -17.13 -2.80
C ARG A 218 -3.49 -16.58 -3.32
N ARG A 219 -3.04 -17.07 -4.48
CA ARG A 219 -1.85 -16.56 -5.17
C ARG A 219 -2.29 -15.58 -6.26
N PRO A 220 -1.62 -14.40 -6.37
CA PRO A 220 -2.04 -13.37 -7.30
C PRO A 220 -1.79 -13.73 -8.76
N LEU A 221 -2.38 -12.93 -9.63
CA LEU A 221 -1.90 -12.76 -10.99
C LEU A 221 -0.71 -11.80 -10.98
N VAL A 222 0.38 -12.18 -11.63
CA VAL A 222 1.57 -11.31 -11.80
C VAL A 222 1.52 -10.72 -13.20
N GLY A 223 1.36 -9.39 -13.29
CA GLY A 223 1.28 -8.62 -14.52
C GLY A 223 2.61 -7.95 -14.87
N GLU A 224 2.95 -7.89 -16.16
CA GLU A 224 4.13 -7.21 -16.69
C GLU A 224 3.75 -5.80 -17.16
N TYR A 225 4.18 -4.78 -16.42
CA TYR A 225 3.88 -3.37 -16.66
C TYR A 225 5.15 -2.61 -17.08
N CYS A 226 5.46 -2.59 -18.36
CA CYS A 226 6.62 -1.85 -18.89
C CYS A 226 7.95 -2.13 -18.13
N GLY A 227 8.19 -3.39 -17.77
CA GLY A 227 9.38 -3.82 -17.04
C GLY A 227 9.21 -3.86 -15.51
N ALA A 228 8.09 -3.41 -14.97
CA ALA A 228 7.72 -3.63 -13.57
C ALA A 228 6.75 -4.82 -13.46
N ARG A 229 6.90 -5.60 -12.40
CA ARG A 229 5.99 -6.71 -12.07
C ARG A 229 5.11 -6.32 -10.91
N LEU A 230 3.80 -6.29 -11.17
CA LEU A 230 2.80 -5.98 -10.17
C LEU A 230 1.83 -7.15 -10.00
N ASN A 231 1.38 -7.33 -8.78
CA ASN A 231 0.44 -8.38 -8.44
C ASN A 231 -0.99 -7.85 -8.48
N VAL A 232 -1.92 -8.73 -8.87
CA VAL A 232 -3.35 -8.53 -8.76
C VAL A 232 -3.92 -9.71 -7.99
N GLY A 233 -4.21 -9.50 -6.71
CA GLY A 233 -4.80 -10.51 -5.83
C GLY A 233 -6.27 -10.72 -6.11
N VAL A 234 -6.73 -11.97 -6.02
CA VAL A 234 -8.16 -12.28 -6.08
C VAL A 234 -8.79 -11.99 -4.73
N ARG A 235 -9.81 -11.12 -4.74
CA ARG A 235 -10.59 -10.79 -3.54
C ARG A 235 -11.67 -11.82 -3.26
N GLU A 236 -12.40 -12.20 -4.31
CA GLU A 236 -13.57 -13.07 -4.21
C GLU A 236 -13.86 -13.69 -5.57
N VAL A 237 -14.37 -14.91 -5.57
CA VAL A 237 -14.91 -15.58 -6.75
C VAL A 237 -16.41 -15.79 -6.53
N ASP A 238 -17.24 -15.04 -7.26
CA ASP A 238 -18.67 -15.28 -7.32
C ASP A 238 -18.95 -16.38 -8.36
N TRP A 239 -18.99 -17.60 -7.88
CA TRP A 239 -19.25 -18.79 -8.72
C TRP A 239 -20.65 -18.76 -9.35
N ALA A 240 -21.64 -18.16 -8.69
CA ALA A 240 -23.02 -18.10 -9.17
C ALA A 240 -23.18 -17.08 -10.30
N ALA A 241 -22.55 -15.91 -10.17
CA ALA A 241 -22.55 -14.88 -11.21
C ALA A 241 -21.48 -15.13 -12.29
N GLY A 242 -20.50 -16.02 -12.04
CA GLY A 242 -19.41 -16.28 -12.97
C GLY A 242 -18.37 -15.13 -13.00
N VAL A 243 -18.22 -14.38 -11.91
CA VAL A 243 -17.37 -13.19 -11.82
C VAL A 243 -16.25 -13.38 -10.80
N VAL A 244 -15.05 -12.96 -11.16
CA VAL A 244 -13.91 -12.84 -10.24
C VAL A 244 -13.71 -11.37 -9.90
N HIS A 245 -13.63 -11.07 -8.61
CA HIS A 245 -13.31 -9.74 -8.09
C HIS A 245 -11.86 -9.69 -7.62
N PHE A 246 -11.20 -8.56 -7.85
CA PHE A 246 -9.79 -8.35 -7.56
C PHE A 246 -9.58 -7.26 -6.51
N TRP A 247 -8.43 -7.29 -5.82
CA TRP A 247 -7.99 -6.23 -4.91
C TRP A 247 -7.34 -5.04 -5.62
N ALA A 248 -6.83 -5.25 -6.84
CA ALA A 248 -6.29 -4.20 -7.71
C ALA A 248 -6.87 -4.39 -9.12
N PRO A 249 -6.96 -3.35 -9.96
CA PRO A 249 -7.54 -3.50 -11.27
C PRO A 249 -6.64 -4.31 -12.21
N VAL A 250 -7.27 -5.11 -13.09
CA VAL A 250 -6.63 -5.64 -14.29
C VAL A 250 -6.72 -4.62 -15.41
N PHE A 251 -5.82 -4.69 -16.39
CA PHE A 251 -5.78 -3.74 -17.51
C PHE A 251 -5.68 -4.47 -18.86
N PRO A 252 -6.33 -3.92 -19.91
CA PRO A 252 -6.13 -4.38 -21.27
C PRO A 252 -4.67 -4.21 -21.71
N GLY A 253 -4.20 -5.13 -22.55
CA GLY A 253 -2.84 -5.06 -23.10
C GLY A 253 -1.73 -5.49 -22.14
N ILE A 254 -2.03 -5.78 -20.89
CA ILE A 254 -1.10 -6.35 -19.92
C ILE A 254 -1.18 -7.88 -19.98
N SER A 255 -0.03 -8.53 -19.98
CA SER A 255 0.09 -9.98 -19.88
C SER A 255 0.23 -10.39 -18.43
N TYR A 256 -0.62 -11.27 -17.97
CA TYR A 256 -0.62 -11.81 -16.62
C TYR A 256 -0.29 -13.29 -16.63
N ARG A 257 0.33 -13.76 -15.54
CA ARG A 257 0.44 -15.19 -15.23
C ARG A 257 0.07 -15.41 -13.78
N HIS A 258 -0.56 -16.54 -13.50
CA HIS A 258 -0.76 -16.97 -12.11
C HIS A 258 0.60 -17.15 -11.43
N ALA A 259 0.74 -16.65 -10.21
CA ALA A 259 2.00 -16.72 -9.48
C ALA A 259 2.47 -18.15 -9.23
N ALA A 260 3.78 -18.35 -9.31
CA ALA A 260 4.41 -19.60 -8.85
C ALA A 260 4.14 -19.81 -7.34
N PRO A 261 4.15 -21.07 -6.85
CA PRO A 261 4.09 -21.33 -5.42
C PRO A 261 5.23 -20.62 -4.69
N VAL A 262 4.92 -20.07 -3.53
CA VAL A 262 5.88 -19.44 -2.62
C VAL A 262 6.12 -20.42 -1.46
N GLY A 263 7.38 -20.54 -1.01
CA GLY A 263 7.75 -21.31 0.18
C GLY A 263 7.30 -20.61 1.47
N GLU A 264 8.10 -20.73 2.54
CA GLU A 264 7.84 -19.98 3.77
C GLU A 264 7.98 -18.48 3.48
N TYR A 265 6.91 -17.71 3.70
CA TYR A 265 6.82 -16.32 3.31
C TYR A 265 7.96 -15.46 3.86
N VAL A 266 8.30 -15.61 5.16
CA VAL A 266 9.34 -14.79 5.79
C VAL A 266 10.71 -15.08 5.20
N ASP A 267 11.04 -16.31 4.91
CA ASP A 267 12.33 -16.72 4.33
C ASP A 267 12.46 -16.17 2.90
N GLU A 268 11.41 -16.32 2.07
CA GLU A 268 11.36 -15.77 0.71
C GLU A 268 11.42 -14.25 0.72
N PHE A 269 10.71 -13.62 1.67
CA PHE A 269 10.70 -12.18 1.83
C PHE A 269 12.10 -11.63 2.16
N LEU A 270 12.78 -12.21 3.16
CA LEU A 270 14.13 -11.78 3.56
C LEU A 270 15.17 -12.06 2.47
N ALA A 271 15.01 -13.15 1.72
CA ALA A 271 15.91 -13.46 0.59
C ALA A 271 15.77 -12.45 -0.57
N ARG A 272 14.60 -11.82 -0.73
CA ARG A 272 14.34 -10.82 -1.79
C ARG A 272 14.50 -9.38 -1.33
N ALA A 273 14.54 -9.15 -0.02
CA ALA A 273 14.78 -7.83 0.54
C ALA A 273 16.20 -7.34 0.20
N PRO A 274 16.39 -6.07 -0.19
CA PRO A 274 17.71 -5.56 -0.54
C PRO A 274 18.68 -5.64 0.64
N ALA A 275 19.84 -6.22 0.40
CA ALA A 275 20.85 -6.45 1.44
C ALA A 275 21.28 -5.15 2.16
N GLN A 276 21.37 -4.02 1.43
CA GLN A 276 21.69 -2.72 1.98
C GLN A 276 20.60 -2.19 2.94
N VAL A 277 19.32 -2.51 2.70
CA VAL A 277 18.22 -2.13 3.60
C VAL A 277 18.25 -3.01 4.85
N LEU A 278 18.48 -4.31 4.68
CA LEU A 278 18.64 -5.24 5.81
C LEU A 278 19.81 -4.84 6.72
N ALA A 279 20.93 -4.42 6.13
CA ALA A 279 22.12 -3.97 6.88
C ALA A 279 21.93 -2.62 7.57
N ALA A 280 21.21 -1.68 6.95
CA ALA A 280 20.95 -0.35 7.53
C ALA A 280 19.91 -0.38 8.65
N GLY A 281 19.10 -1.45 8.73
CA GLY A 281 18.02 -1.53 9.69
C GLY A 281 16.91 -0.49 9.40
N THR A 282 16.19 -0.09 10.43
CA THR A 282 15.07 0.87 10.31
C THR A 282 15.52 2.33 10.11
N GLU A 283 16.79 2.65 10.36
CA GLU A 283 17.28 4.05 10.38
C GLU A 283 17.21 4.73 9.01
N GLY A 284 17.31 3.96 7.91
CA GLY A 284 17.24 4.46 6.53
C GLY A 284 15.83 4.49 5.96
N LEU A 285 14.83 4.02 6.69
CA LEU A 285 13.45 3.97 6.22
C LEU A 285 12.69 5.23 6.64
N GLY A 286 12.10 5.93 5.68
CA GLY A 286 11.18 7.05 5.92
C GLY A 286 9.72 6.60 6.04
N PHE A 287 9.41 5.43 5.48
CA PHE A 287 8.08 4.85 5.45
C PHE A 287 8.17 3.36 5.10
N CYS A 288 7.23 2.55 5.59
CA CYS A 288 7.07 1.16 5.19
C CYS A 288 5.62 0.72 5.43
N CYS A 289 5.06 -0.08 4.53
CA CYS A 289 3.78 -0.78 4.73
C CYS A 289 3.79 -2.15 4.04
N ASN A 290 3.03 -3.11 4.57
CA ASN A 290 2.90 -4.45 4.01
C ASN A 290 1.43 -4.77 3.70
N CYS A 291 1.17 -5.61 2.71
CA CYS A 291 -0.16 -6.03 2.35
C CYS A 291 -0.83 -6.91 3.41
N TYR A 292 -2.13 -6.72 3.62
CA TYR A 292 -2.91 -7.62 4.48
C TYR A 292 -2.94 -9.07 3.96
N SER A 293 -3.01 -9.28 2.65
CA SER A 293 -2.94 -10.63 2.08
C SER A 293 -1.62 -11.33 2.44
N ASN A 294 -0.49 -10.61 2.40
CA ASN A 294 0.80 -11.13 2.85
C ASN A 294 0.78 -11.47 4.34
N TYR A 295 0.17 -10.59 5.16
CA TYR A 295 0.05 -10.81 6.60
C TYR A 295 -0.78 -12.05 6.91
N ALA A 296 -1.92 -12.21 6.24
CA ALA A 296 -2.85 -13.33 6.46
C ALA A 296 -2.29 -14.65 5.91
N HIS A 297 -1.85 -14.67 4.64
CA HIS A 297 -1.37 -15.89 3.97
C HIS A 297 0.03 -16.31 4.43
N GLY A 298 0.89 -15.35 4.80
CA GLY A 298 2.20 -15.60 5.39
C GLY A 298 2.15 -15.92 6.89
N GLU A 299 0.95 -15.86 7.50
CA GLU A 299 0.76 -16.07 8.95
C GLU A 299 1.74 -15.22 9.77
N LEU A 300 1.79 -13.91 9.47
CA LEU A 300 2.82 -13.03 10.01
C LEU A 300 2.58 -12.60 11.46
N GLU A 301 1.45 -12.95 12.08
CA GLU A 301 1.23 -12.68 13.51
C GLU A 301 2.33 -13.37 14.34
N GLY A 302 3.04 -12.59 15.16
CA GLY A 302 4.22 -13.03 15.93
C GLY A 302 5.50 -13.27 15.13
N LYS A 303 5.47 -13.22 13.78
CA LYS A 303 6.68 -13.38 12.94
C LYS A 303 7.31 -12.02 12.64
N ARG A 304 8.64 -11.99 12.48
CA ARG A 304 9.43 -10.77 12.19
C ARG A 304 9.80 -10.71 10.72
N THR A 305 9.75 -9.52 10.15
CA THR A 305 10.16 -9.24 8.76
C THR A 305 11.42 -8.36 8.70
N GLY A 306 12.34 -8.53 9.64
CA GLY A 306 13.58 -7.73 9.72
C GLY A 306 13.29 -6.26 10.05
N PRO A 307 13.92 -5.31 9.35
CA PRO A 307 13.75 -3.89 9.60
C PRO A 307 12.44 -3.30 9.07
N PHE A 308 11.65 -4.08 8.33
CA PHE A 308 10.43 -3.62 7.69
C PHE A 308 9.27 -3.64 8.68
N VAL A 309 9.17 -2.57 9.45
CA VAL A 309 8.12 -2.34 10.44
C VAL A 309 7.16 -1.25 9.92
N GLY A 310 5.86 -1.42 10.14
CA GLY A 310 4.86 -0.49 9.60
C GLY A 310 3.44 -1.01 9.71
N PRO A 311 2.46 -0.25 9.23
CA PRO A 311 1.10 -0.72 9.11
C PRO A 311 0.99 -1.87 8.11
N VAL A 312 0.05 -2.77 8.39
CA VAL A 312 -0.45 -3.75 7.42
C VAL A 312 -1.73 -3.18 6.81
N VAL A 313 -1.80 -3.14 5.49
CA VAL A 313 -2.71 -2.30 4.72
C VAL A 313 -3.45 -3.08 3.64
N PHE A 314 -4.47 -2.48 3.02
CA PHE A 314 -5.36 -3.15 2.07
C PHE A 314 -5.07 -2.82 0.60
N GLY A 315 -3.87 -2.36 0.34
CA GLY A 315 -3.28 -1.99 -0.94
C GLY A 315 -2.14 -1.03 -0.67
N GLU A 316 -1.00 -1.23 -1.29
CA GLU A 316 0.19 -0.39 -1.17
C GLU A 316 0.23 0.60 -2.34
N ILE A 317 0.89 1.74 -2.13
CA ILE A 317 1.13 2.71 -3.19
C ILE A 317 2.64 2.87 -3.37
N ALA A 318 3.11 2.53 -4.57
CA ALA A 318 4.45 2.82 -5.06
C ALA A 318 4.31 3.37 -6.48
N TYR A 319 4.17 4.67 -6.60
CA TYR A 319 3.69 5.43 -7.75
C TYR A 319 2.24 5.11 -8.12
N GLN A 320 1.85 3.87 -8.20
CA GLN A 320 0.50 3.39 -8.47
C GLN A 320 0.06 2.40 -7.40
N LEU A 321 -1.20 1.95 -7.48
CA LEU A 321 -1.70 0.91 -6.58
C LEU A 321 -0.97 -0.41 -6.84
N CYS A 322 -0.40 -0.96 -5.79
CA CYS A 322 0.21 -2.29 -5.72
C CYS A 322 -0.61 -3.18 -4.81
N ASN A 323 -0.42 -4.47 -4.93
CA ASN A 323 -1.11 -5.45 -4.10
C ASN A 323 -0.19 -6.64 -3.80
N GLU A 324 -0.34 -7.22 -2.62
CA GLU A 324 0.47 -8.36 -2.16
C GLU A 324 1.98 -8.11 -2.25
N THR A 325 2.38 -6.87 -1.92
CA THR A 325 3.76 -6.42 -1.86
C THR A 325 4.07 -5.83 -0.48
N LEU A 326 5.34 -5.55 -0.25
CA LEU A 326 5.75 -4.60 0.77
C LEU A 326 6.35 -3.39 0.06
N VAL A 327 5.88 -2.21 0.41
CA VAL A 327 6.41 -0.93 -0.10
C VAL A 327 7.15 -0.21 1.01
N TYR A 328 8.32 0.34 0.67
CA TYR A 328 9.09 1.18 1.59
C TYR A 328 9.66 2.40 0.88
N LEU A 329 9.94 3.44 1.64
CA LEU A 329 10.63 4.64 1.21
C LEU A 329 11.94 4.76 1.99
N SER A 330 13.05 4.81 1.30
CA SER A 330 14.35 5.17 1.88
C SER A 330 14.55 6.67 1.77
N VAL A 331 14.98 7.31 2.86
CA VAL A 331 15.32 8.73 2.90
C VAL A 331 16.73 8.90 3.44
N GLY A 332 17.63 9.46 2.64
CA GLY A 332 19.03 9.58 3.03
C GLY A 332 19.86 10.44 2.08
N GLY A 333 21.13 10.67 2.40
CA GLY A 333 22.07 11.32 1.48
C GLY A 333 22.31 10.48 0.23
N PRO A 334 22.82 11.07 -0.87
CA PRO A 334 23.12 10.35 -2.10
C PRO A 334 24.02 9.17 -1.78
N ARG A 335 23.60 7.99 -2.20
CA ARG A 335 24.42 6.78 -2.12
C ARG A 335 25.51 6.91 -3.16
N GLY A 336 26.77 6.98 -2.70
CA GLY A 336 27.95 7.04 -3.57
C GLY A 336 28.14 5.78 -4.41
#